data_acf6ef2fc6c602f353dcb738a57be482
#
_entry.id   acf6ef2fc6c602f353dcb738a57be482
#
_cell.length_a   1.000
_cell.length_b   1.000
_cell.length_c   1.000
_cell.angle_alpha   90.00
_cell.angle_beta   90.00
_cell.angle_gamma   90.00
#
_symmetry.space_group_name_H-M   'P 1'
#
loop_
_entity.id
_entity.type
_entity.pdbx_description
1 polymer ?
#
loop_
_entity_poly.entity_id
_entity_poly.type
_entity_poly.pdbx_seq_one_letter_code
_entity_poly.pdbx_strand_id
1 'polypeptide(L)'
;MVHWWKEKGRGWLGKALVNGLGAAITSVVTMVLLFSKFSQGAWLVVLAIPALVAVFLRIRNHYYAVSRRLRLASDKLLKLPDPPVSGGSPTVVLVGQLHRGSFEAIRFARTIASDLVAVHVDLGVGNVEAFKEQWARQVPEVRLEILDSLYRSLVDPVVDFVKDFEVEHRKDRNRFCVVVLPVFVTRHRWENLLHNQSTILLRSALRAQGTRVVTTVGFYL
;
A
#
# COMPACT_ATOMS: atom_id res chain seq x y z
N MET A 1 8.80 -29.22 -8.83
CA MET A 1 10.08 -29.98 -8.93
C MET A 1 11.23 -29.35 -8.16
N VAL A 2 11.46 -28.04 -8.23
CA VAL A 2 12.61 -27.37 -7.59
C VAL A 2 12.68 -27.55 -6.06
N HIS A 3 11.54 -27.62 -5.38
CA HIS A 3 11.48 -27.80 -3.91
C HIS A 3 12.03 -29.17 -3.47
N TRP A 4 11.70 -30.25 -4.19
CA TRP A 4 12.12 -31.61 -3.87
C TRP A 4 13.61 -31.90 -4.15
N TRP A 5 14.26 -31.11 -4.96
CA TRP A 5 15.70 -31.21 -5.21
C TRP A 5 16.54 -30.68 -4.04
N LYS A 6 15.97 -29.82 -3.21
CA LYS A 6 16.65 -29.26 -2.02
C LYS A 6 16.52 -30.12 -0.77
N GLU A 7 15.43 -30.91 -0.65
CA GLU A 7 15.20 -31.81 0.49
C GLU A 7 15.25 -33.29 0.03
N LYS A 8 16.45 -33.85 0.01
CA LYS A 8 16.69 -35.27 -0.34
C LYS A 8 16.23 -36.20 0.80
N GLY A 9 14.91 -36.32 1.04
CA GLY A 9 14.35 -37.28 1.98
C GLY A 9 14.30 -38.73 1.43
N ARG A 10 14.15 -39.70 2.29
CA ARG A 10 14.07 -41.14 1.95
C ARG A 10 12.97 -41.38 0.88
N GLY A 11 13.30 -41.96 -0.28
CA GLY A 11 12.34 -42.24 -1.37
C GLY A 11 12.13 -41.12 -2.38
N TRP A 12 12.94 -40.10 -2.40
CA TRP A 12 12.81 -38.94 -3.33
C TRP A 12 12.93 -39.34 -4.81
N LEU A 13 13.76 -40.37 -5.13
CA LEU A 13 13.94 -40.89 -6.49
C LEU A 13 12.64 -41.47 -7.07
N GLY A 14 11.90 -42.28 -6.29
CA GLY A 14 10.62 -42.83 -6.73
C GLY A 14 9.57 -41.72 -6.99
N LYS A 15 9.49 -40.74 -6.11
CA LYS A 15 8.58 -39.60 -6.28
C LYS A 15 8.99 -38.71 -7.47
N ALA A 16 10.30 -38.50 -7.67
CA ALA A 16 10.82 -37.74 -8.80
C ALA A 16 10.54 -38.48 -10.13
N LEU A 17 10.63 -39.78 -10.16
CA LEU A 17 10.40 -40.60 -11.35
C LEU A 17 8.90 -40.59 -11.73
N VAL A 18 8.01 -40.79 -10.75
CA VAL A 18 6.55 -40.71 -10.99
C VAL A 18 6.14 -39.30 -11.49
N ASN A 19 6.65 -38.24 -10.82
CA ASN A 19 6.37 -36.87 -11.26
C ASN A 19 7.00 -36.56 -12.64
N GLY A 20 8.18 -37.08 -12.90
CA GLY A 20 8.85 -36.95 -14.19
C GLY A 20 8.06 -37.65 -15.34
N LEU A 21 7.59 -38.85 -15.09
CA LEU A 21 6.75 -39.60 -16.03
C LEU A 21 5.41 -38.85 -16.29
N GLY A 22 4.76 -38.39 -15.22
CA GLY A 22 3.54 -37.58 -15.34
C GLY A 22 3.77 -36.31 -16.15
N ALA A 23 4.87 -35.58 -15.88
CA ALA A 23 5.24 -34.40 -16.65
C ALA A 23 5.51 -34.71 -18.13
N ALA A 24 6.19 -35.82 -18.42
CA ALA A 24 6.46 -36.24 -19.79
C ALA A 24 5.17 -36.57 -20.55
N ILE A 25 4.27 -37.36 -19.95
CA ILE A 25 2.96 -37.71 -20.57
C ILE A 25 2.14 -36.44 -20.80
N THR A 26 2.04 -35.55 -19.80
CA THR A 26 1.31 -34.29 -19.94
C THR A 26 1.89 -33.41 -21.04
N SER A 27 3.22 -33.37 -21.16
CA SER A 27 3.89 -32.60 -22.22
C SER A 27 3.57 -33.15 -23.61
N VAL A 28 3.59 -34.49 -23.77
CA VAL A 28 3.23 -35.14 -25.04
C VAL A 28 1.78 -34.83 -25.41
N VAL A 29 0.84 -35.01 -24.47
CA VAL A 29 -0.59 -34.72 -24.70
C VAL A 29 -0.79 -33.26 -25.07
N THR A 30 -0.14 -32.36 -24.36
CA THR A 30 -0.20 -30.91 -24.65
C THR A 30 0.31 -30.61 -26.07
N MET A 31 1.41 -31.25 -26.48
CA MET A 31 1.99 -31.07 -27.81
C MET A 31 1.06 -31.57 -28.89
N VAL A 32 0.45 -32.75 -28.72
CA VAL A 32 -0.53 -33.30 -29.67
C VAL A 32 -1.75 -32.39 -29.79
N LEU A 33 -2.29 -31.92 -28.67
CA LEU A 33 -3.42 -30.98 -28.65
C LEU A 33 -3.07 -29.65 -29.33
N LEU A 34 -1.87 -29.14 -29.09
CA LEU A 34 -1.40 -27.90 -29.69
C LEU A 34 -1.33 -28.03 -31.23
N PHE A 35 -0.73 -29.10 -31.74
CA PHE A 35 -0.63 -29.33 -33.19
C PHE A 35 -1.99 -29.60 -33.83
N SER A 36 -2.85 -30.43 -33.22
CA SER A 36 -4.16 -30.77 -33.77
C SER A 36 -5.15 -29.60 -33.78
N LYS A 37 -5.03 -28.68 -32.82
CA LYS A 37 -5.90 -27.50 -32.65
C LYS A 37 -5.27 -26.19 -33.10
N PHE A 38 -4.07 -26.23 -33.66
CA PHE A 38 -3.33 -25.03 -34.05
C PHE A 38 -4.12 -24.12 -35.00
N SER A 39 -4.68 -24.69 -36.04
CA SER A 39 -5.52 -23.98 -37.03
C SER A 39 -6.87 -23.50 -36.44
N GLN A 40 -7.30 -24.08 -35.32
CA GLN A 40 -8.55 -23.71 -34.63
C GLN A 40 -8.33 -22.63 -33.55
N GLY A 41 -7.15 -21.99 -33.50
CA GLY A 41 -6.88 -20.87 -32.59
C GLY A 41 -5.99 -21.20 -31.39
N ALA A 42 -5.47 -22.43 -31.24
CA ALA A 42 -4.60 -22.79 -30.13
C ALA A 42 -3.29 -21.93 -30.08
N TRP A 43 -2.83 -21.45 -31.24
CA TRP A 43 -1.69 -20.54 -31.31
C TRP A 43 -1.90 -19.23 -30.54
N LEU A 44 -3.15 -18.74 -30.44
CA LEU A 44 -3.49 -17.54 -29.66
C LEU A 44 -3.15 -17.73 -28.18
N VAL A 45 -3.45 -18.92 -27.64
CA VAL A 45 -3.15 -19.23 -26.22
C VAL A 45 -1.65 -19.29 -25.98
N VAL A 46 -0.90 -19.85 -26.95
CA VAL A 46 0.58 -19.93 -26.87
C VAL A 46 1.23 -18.56 -26.87
N LEU A 47 0.65 -17.59 -27.56
CA LEU A 47 1.13 -16.21 -27.51
C LEU A 47 0.59 -15.43 -26.30
N ALA A 48 -0.67 -15.64 -25.94
CA ALA A 48 -1.31 -14.90 -24.87
C ALA A 48 -0.71 -15.20 -23.49
N ILE A 49 -0.39 -16.47 -23.20
CA ILE A 49 0.18 -16.85 -21.90
C ILE A 49 1.56 -16.20 -21.67
N PRO A 50 2.55 -16.30 -22.55
CA PRO A 50 3.82 -15.62 -22.38
C PRO A 50 3.69 -14.09 -22.33
N ALA A 51 2.79 -13.50 -23.10
CA ALA A 51 2.52 -12.08 -23.08
C ALA A 51 1.97 -11.63 -21.71
N LEU A 52 0.98 -12.35 -21.18
CA LEU A 52 0.46 -12.10 -19.83
C LEU A 52 1.53 -12.28 -18.74
N VAL A 53 2.33 -13.33 -18.82
CA VAL A 53 3.43 -13.56 -17.90
C VAL A 53 4.43 -12.41 -17.96
N ALA A 54 4.79 -11.94 -19.15
CA ALA A 54 5.69 -10.79 -19.32
C ALA A 54 5.10 -9.50 -18.69
N VAL A 55 3.80 -9.24 -18.87
CA VAL A 55 3.10 -8.12 -18.24
C VAL A 55 3.14 -8.24 -16.71
N PHE A 56 2.81 -9.40 -16.15
CA PHE A 56 2.85 -9.59 -14.69
C PHE A 56 4.26 -9.47 -14.12
N LEU A 57 5.28 -9.98 -14.82
CA LEU A 57 6.68 -9.80 -14.40
C LEU A 57 7.10 -8.33 -14.44
N ARG A 58 6.66 -7.57 -15.45
CA ARG A 58 6.92 -6.13 -15.56
C ARG A 58 6.24 -5.36 -14.42
N ILE A 59 4.98 -5.66 -14.12
CA ILE A 59 4.25 -5.09 -12.98
C ILE A 59 4.97 -5.40 -11.68
N ARG A 60 5.31 -6.67 -11.44
CA ARG A 60 6.05 -7.09 -10.23
C ARG A 60 7.36 -6.33 -10.06
N ASN A 61 8.15 -6.23 -11.11
CA ASN A 61 9.44 -5.53 -11.09
C ASN A 61 9.26 -4.03 -10.80
N HIS A 62 8.22 -3.41 -11.34
CA HIS A 62 7.85 -2.03 -11.04
C HIS A 62 7.56 -1.85 -9.53
N TYR A 63 6.70 -2.70 -8.94
CA TYR A 63 6.41 -2.64 -7.50
C TYR A 63 7.66 -2.83 -6.63
N TYR A 64 8.57 -3.73 -6.98
CA TYR A 64 9.83 -3.90 -6.26
C TYR A 64 10.74 -2.67 -6.37
N ALA A 65 10.77 -2.01 -7.52
CA ALA A 65 11.55 -0.79 -7.72
C ALA A 65 10.98 0.37 -6.89
N VAL A 66 9.66 0.54 -6.88
CA VAL A 66 8.95 1.54 -6.07
C VAL A 66 9.18 1.30 -4.57
N SER A 67 8.97 0.06 -4.10
CA SER A 67 9.20 -0.30 -2.70
C SER A 67 10.64 0.01 -2.24
N ARG A 68 11.62 -0.21 -3.10
CA ARG A 68 13.03 0.09 -2.81
C ARG A 68 13.29 1.60 -2.67
N ARG A 69 12.67 2.42 -3.52
CA ARG A 69 12.79 3.89 -3.47
C ARG A 69 12.10 4.50 -2.24
N LEU A 70 11.01 3.86 -1.78
CA LEU A 70 10.22 4.33 -0.65
C LEU A 70 10.82 3.95 0.71
N ARG A 71 11.74 3.01 0.78
CA ARG A 71 12.36 2.62 2.05
C ARG A 71 13.03 3.82 2.72
N LEU A 72 12.73 4.01 3.99
CA LEU A 72 13.46 4.93 4.84
C LEU A 72 14.90 4.43 5.00
N ALA A 73 15.86 5.34 4.87
CA ALA A 73 17.29 4.99 4.85
C ALA A 73 17.83 4.52 6.20
N SER A 74 17.09 4.71 7.28
CA SER A 74 17.52 4.39 8.64
C SER A 74 16.35 3.96 9.51
N ASP A 75 16.58 3.01 10.39
CA ASP A 75 15.64 2.61 11.45
C ASP A 75 15.75 3.54 12.68
N LYS A 76 16.42 4.69 12.51
CA LYS A 76 16.62 5.71 13.54
C LYS A 76 15.44 6.69 13.59
N LEU A 77 15.38 7.42 14.69
CA LEU A 77 14.46 8.53 14.90
C LEU A 77 14.50 9.50 13.70
N LEU A 78 13.34 9.80 13.15
CA LEU A 78 13.17 10.74 12.05
C LEU A 78 13.01 12.16 12.62
N LYS A 79 13.84 13.10 12.15
CA LYS A 79 13.77 14.49 12.59
C LYS A 79 12.57 15.18 11.96
N LEU A 80 11.63 15.59 12.77
CA LEU A 80 10.51 16.43 12.38
C LEU A 80 10.83 17.90 12.61
N PRO A 81 10.22 18.83 11.84
CA PRO A 81 10.31 20.25 12.13
C PRO A 81 9.59 20.59 13.45
N ASP A 82 9.99 21.69 14.07
CA ASP A 82 9.29 22.18 15.25
C ASP A 82 7.83 22.55 14.91
N PRO A 83 6.89 22.36 15.84
CA PRO A 83 5.52 22.78 15.66
C PRO A 83 5.42 24.31 15.57
N PRO A 84 4.37 24.87 14.94
CA PRO A 84 4.18 26.30 14.85
C PRO A 84 4.02 26.90 16.26
N VAL A 85 4.70 28.03 16.51
CA VAL A 85 4.70 28.70 17.80
C VAL A 85 3.31 29.20 18.20
N SER A 86 2.47 29.53 17.22
CA SER A 86 1.06 29.94 17.44
C SER A 86 0.24 29.75 16.15
N GLY A 87 -1.06 29.56 16.31
CA GLY A 87 -2.01 29.63 15.19
C GLY A 87 -2.15 28.36 14.31
N GLY A 88 -1.58 27.21 14.71
CA GLY A 88 -1.73 25.95 13.99
C GLY A 88 -3.18 25.42 13.97
N SER A 89 -3.49 24.53 13.03
CA SER A 89 -4.79 23.87 12.89
C SER A 89 -4.73 22.43 13.45
N PRO A 90 -5.81 21.91 14.07
CA PRO A 90 -5.88 20.48 14.37
C PRO A 90 -5.75 19.68 13.06
N THR A 91 -4.81 18.75 13.04
CA THR A 91 -4.41 18.10 11.79
C THR A 91 -4.38 16.59 11.95
N VAL A 92 -5.02 15.90 11.04
CA VAL A 92 -5.02 14.45 10.91
C VAL A 92 -4.19 14.05 9.70
N VAL A 93 -3.20 13.18 9.86
CA VAL A 93 -2.43 12.63 8.74
C VAL A 93 -2.71 11.13 8.60
N LEU A 94 -3.15 10.72 7.40
CA LEU A 94 -3.39 9.30 7.15
C LEU A 94 -2.09 8.59 6.80
N VAL A 95 -1.81 7.47 7.46
CA VAL A 95 -0.58 6.69 7.25
C VAL A 95 -0.91 5.22 7.06
N GLY A 96 -0.77 4.72 5.85
CA GLY A 96 -0.92 3.28 5.57
C GLY A 96 0.31 2.48 5.97
N GLN A 97 1.50 3.00 5.68
CA GLN A 97 2.80 2.43 6.04
C GLN A 97 3.80 3.55 6.26
N LEU A 98 4.80 3.31 7.10
CA LEU A 98 5.85 4.29 7.33
C LEU A 98 6.95 4.16 6.27
N HIS A 99 6.95 5.10 5.34
CA HIS A 99 7.89 5.21 4.23
C HIS A 99 8.17 6.69 3.92
N ARG A 100 9.09 6.97 2.99
CA ARG A 100 9.46 8.35 2.67
C ARG A 100 8.27 9.25 2.34
N GLY A 101 7.29 8.77 1.58
CA GLY A 101 6.12 9.56 1.20
C GLY A 101 5.21 9.90 2.40
N SER A 102 4.96 8.94 3.30
CA SER A 102 4.21 9.20 4.54
C SER A 102 4.98 10.10 5.48
N PHE A 103 6.31 9.94 5.55
CA PHE A 103 7.16 10.81 6.36
C PHE A 103 7.14 12.27 5.88
N GLU A 104 7.18 12.53 4.57
CA GLU A 104 7.04 13.89 4.04
C GLU A 104 5.66 14.49 4.33
N ALA A 105 4.60 13.68 4.32
CA ALA A 105 3.28 14.13 4.73
C ALA A 105 3.21 14.48 6.22
N ILE A 106 3.85 13.68 7.09
CA ILE A 106 3.98 13.97 8.53
C ILE A 106 4.81 15.25 8.75
N ARG A 107 5.92 15.42 8.03
CA ARG A 107 6.74 16.65 8.10
C ARG A 107 5.91 17.88 7.76
N PHE A 108 5.18 17.84 6.65
CA PHE A 108 4.31 18.93 6.26
C PHE A 108 3.22 19.19 7.32
N ALA A 109 2.53 18.13 7.76
CA ALA A 109 1.50 18.25 8.78
C ALA A 109 2.04 18.89 10.08
N ARG A 110 3.27 18.55 10.49
CA ARG A 110 3.91 19.13 11.67
C ARG A 110 4.11 20.64 11.57
N THR A 111 4.34 21.18 10.36
CA THR A 111 4.54 22.64 10.18
C THR A 111 3.27 23.46 10.34
N ILE A 112 2.09 22.85 10.20
CA ILE A 112 0.79 23.53 10.23
C ILE A 112 -0.05 23.15 11.45
N ALA A 113 0.30 22.09 12.16
CA ALA A 113 -0.52 21.50 13.19
C ALA A 113 -0.34 22.19 14.55
N SER A 114 -1.45 22.55 15.21
CA SER A 114 -1.50 22.83 16.64
C SER A 114 -1.62 21.54 17.45
N ASP A 115 -2.38 20.58 16.95
CA ASP A 115 -2.47 19.20 17.43
C ASP A 115 -2.39 18.27 16.21
N LEU A 116 -1.44 17.33 16.25
CA LEU A 116 -1.15 16.40 15.14
C LEU A 116 -1.42 14.95 15.56
N VAL A 117 -2.31 14.31 14.83
CA VAL A 117 -2.62 12.90 15.01
C VAL A 117 -2.37 12.15 13.69
N ALA A 118 -1.60 11.08 13.77
CA ALA A 118 -1.46 10.12 12.68
C ALA A 118 -2.50 9.02 12.83
N VAL A 119 -3.18 8.69 11.74
CA VAL A 119 -4.22 7.68 11.71
C VAL A 119 -3.81 6.55 10.79
N HIS A 120 -3.82 5.32 11.31
CA HIS A 120 -3.64 4.09 10.56
C HIS A 120 -4.91 3.25 10.63
N VAL A 121 -5.36 2.72 9.50
CA VAL A 121 -6.52 1.81 9.46
C VAL A 121 -6.01 0.37 9.33
N ASP A 122 -6.37 -0.46 10.30
CA ASP A 122 -6.10 -1.89 10.22
C ASP A 122 -7.13 -2.58 9.31
N LEU A 123 -6.67 -3.00 8.16
CA LEU A 123 -7.47 -3.74 7.18
C LEU A 123 -7.36 -5.26 7.37
N GLY A 124 -6.73 -5.73 8.46
CA GLY A 124 -6.43 -7.14 8.68
C GLY A 124 -5.39 -7.70 7.70
N VAL A 125 -4.60 -6.82 7.08
CA VAL A 125 -3.52 -7.19 6.13
C VAL A 125 -2.23 -6.56 6.64
N GLY A 126 -1.45 -7.31 7.39
CA GLY A 126 -0.18 -6.83 7.94
C GLY A 126 -0.05 -7.09 9.44
N ASN A 127 1.09 -6.71 9.98
CA ASN A 127 1.36 -6.82 11.41
C ASN A 127 1.29 -5.42 12.05
N VAL A 128 0.16 -5.11 12.66
CA VAL A 128 -0.11 -3.82 13.32
C VAL A 128 0.85 -3.59 14.49
N GLU A 129 1.20 -4.65 15.22
CA GLU A 129 2.12 -4.51 16.36
C GLU A 129 3.53 -4.13 15.89
N ALA A 130 4.01 -4.74 14.81
CA ALA A 130 5.29 -4.35 14.20
C ALA A 130 5.24 -2.90 13.70
N PHE A 131 4.10 -2.45 13.17
CA PHE A 131 3.92 -1.06 12.75
C PHE A 131 3.96 -0.10 13.95
N LYS A 132 3.27 -0.41 15.06
CA LYS A 132 3.33 0.38 16.30
C LYS A 132 4.74 0.48 16.85
N GLU A 133 5.47 -0.64 16.89
CA GLU A 133 6.86 -0.65 17.33
C GLU A 133 7.77 0.21 16.44
N GLN A 134 7.60 0.11 15.12
CA GLN A 134 8.33 0.93 14.17
C GLN A 134 8.00 2.42 14.39
N TRP A 135 6.72 2.75 14.56
CA TRP A 135 6.28 4.11 14.83
C TRP A 135 6.89 4.67 16.10
N ALA A 136 6.83 3.94 17.20
CA ALA A 136 7.39 4.35 18.48
C ALA A 136 8.91 4.60 18.44
N ARG A 137 9.62 3.87 17.56
CA ARG A 137 11.07 4.08 17.35
C ARG A 137 11.38 5.26 16.43
N GLN A 138 10.59 5.47 15.39
CA GLN A 138 10.92 6.43 14.33
C GLN A 138 10.23 7.79 14.46
N VAL A 139 9.00 7.81 14.98
CA VAL A 139 8.14 9.02 15.07
C VAL A 139 7.43 9.11 16.42
N PRO A 140 8.13 8.99 17.57
CA PRO A 140 7.48 8.97 18.89
C PRO A 140 6.79 10.28 19.25
N GLU A 141 7.12 11.39 18.60
CA GLU A 141 6.57 12.72 18.86
C GLU A 141 5.16 12.94 18.32
N VAL A 142 4.66 12.02 17.49
CA VAL A 142 3.34 12.14 16.87
C VAL A 142 2.44 11.02 17.37
N ARG A 143 1.30 11.40 17.94
CA ARG A 143 0.28 10.45 18.40
C ARG A 143 -0.20 9.59 17.24
N LEU A 144 -0.21 8.28 17.43
CA LEU A 144 -0.72 7.31 16.47
C LEU A 144 -2.04 6.73 16.97
N GLU A 145 -3.06 6.83 16.14
CA GLU A 145 -4.36 6.17 16.35
C GLU A 145 -4.53 5.04 15.35
N ILE A 146 -4.90 3.87 15.85
CA ILE A 146 -5.19 2.70 15.02
C ILE A 146 -6.71 2.53 14.97
N LEU A 147 -7.25 2.57 13.76
CA LEU A 147 -8.67 2.37 13.53
C LEU A 147 -8.91 0.95 13.00
N ASP A 148 -9.79 0.22 13.70
CA ASP A 148 -10.21 -1.10 13.24
C ASP A 148 -11.21 -0.99 12.10
N SER A 149 -11.10 -1.87 11.10
CA SER A 149 -12.04 -1.94 9.99
C SER A 149 -12.70 -3.31 9.90
N LEU A 150 -13.95 -3.42 10.35
CA LEU A 150 -14.73 -4.66 10.32
C LEU A 150 -14.93 -5.22 8.91
N TYR A 151 -15.03 -4.35 7.90
CA TYR A 151 -15.33 -4.73 6.50
C TYR A 151 -14.19 -4.43 5.52
N ARG A 152 -12.95 -4.24 6.02
CA ARG A 152 -11.81 -3.79 5.22
C ARG A 152 -12.08 -2.49 4.45
N SER A 153 -12.99 -1.66 4.94
CA SER A 153 -13.25 -0.33 4.42
C SER A 153 -12.21 0.65 4.97
N LEU A 154 -11.53 1.35 4.09
CA LEU A 154 -10.64 2.44 4.49
C LEU A 154 -11.42 3.72 4.82
N VAL A 155 -12.58 3.91 4.17
CA VAL A 155 -13.27 5.20 4.15
C VAL A 155 -14.03 5.45 5.45
N ASP A 156 -14.87 4.50 5.86
CA ASP A 156 -15.82 4.72 6.95
C ASP A 156 -15.12 5.01 8.30
N PRO A 157 -14.11 4.21 8.74
CA PRO A 157 -13.43 4.48 10.01
C PRO A 157 -12.72 5.84 10.02
N VAL A 158 -12.13 6.25 8.89
CA VAL A 158 -11.44 7.54 8.80
C VAL A 158 -12.43 8.69 8.83
N VAL A 159 -13.56 8.57 8.13
CA VAL A 159 -14.59 9.62 8.11
C VAL A 159 -15.18 9.81 9.51
N ASP A 160 -15.49 8.73 10.20
CA ASP A 160 -16.04 8.79 11.55
C ASP A 160 -15.04 9.38 12.54
N PHE A 161 -13.79 8.92 12.50
CA PHE A 161 -12.72 9.49 13.33
C PHE A 161 -12.53 11.01 13.07
N VAL A 162 -12.49 11.44 11.81
CA VAL A 162 -12.31 12.86 11.47
C VAL A 162 -13.49 13.68 11.98
N LYS A 163 -14.73 13.19 11.93
CA LYS A 163 -15.89 13.88 12.50
C LYS A 163 -15.75 14.07 14.00
N ASP A 164 -15.38 13.01 14.73
CA ASP A 164 -15.22 13.06 16.19
C ASP A 164 -14.08 14.03 16.55
N PHE A 165 -12.97 13.97 15.83
CA PHE A 165 -11.84 14.87 16.01
C PHE A 165 -12.20 16.33 15.70
N GLU A 166 -13.01 16.59 14.66
CA GLU A 166 -13.53 17.94 14.38
C GLU A 166 -14.44 18.45 15.49
N VAL A 167 -15.31 17.59 16.05
CA VAL A 167 -16.21 17.95 17.16
C VAL A 167 -15.42 18.31 18.41
N GLU A 168 -14.41 17.51 18.74
CA GLU A 168 -13.53 17.76 19.90
C GLU A 168 -12.83 19.12 19.81
N HIS A 169 -12.34 19.47 18.61
CA HIS A 169 -11.58 20.70 18.37
C HIS A 169 -12.45 21.92 17.94
N ARG A 170 -13.78 21.76 17.85
CA ARG A 170 -14.71 22.79 17.40
C ARG A 170 -14.84 23.98 18.36
N LYS A 171 -14.31 23.88 19.58
CA LYS A 171 -14.36 24.97 20.58
C LYS A 171 -13.65 26.24 20.10
N ASP A 172 -12.71 26.12 19.18
CA ASP A 172 -12.03 27.23 18.54
C ASP A 172 -12.64 27.50 17.16
N ARG A 173 -13.68 28.35 17.11
CA ARG A 173 -14.50 28.63 15.90
C ARG A 173 -13.73 29.11 14.67
N ASN A 174 -12.46 29.49 14.85
CA ASN A 174 -11.61 30.03 13.77
C ASN A 174 -10.63 28.98 13.20
N ARG A 175 -10.61 27.73 13.70
CA ARG A 175 -9.67 26.73 13.22
C ARG A 175 -10.39 25.61 12.47
N PHE A 176 -9.91 25.31 11.28
CA PHE A 176 -10.41 24.19 10.48
C PHE A 176 -9.54 22.95 10.76
N CYS A 177 -10.17 21.80 10.90
CA CYS A 177 -9.45 20.54 10.86
C CYS A 177 -8.87 20.34 9.46
N VAL A 178 -7.60 19.98 9.40
CA VAL A 178 -6.88 19.69 8.17
C VAL A 178 -6.62 18.20 8.07
N VAL A 179 -7.08 17.58 7.00
CA VAL A 179 -6.74 16.17 6.71
C VAL A 179 -5.67 16.11 5.65
N VAL A 180 -4.54 15.49 5.99
CA VAL A 180 -3.39 15.35 5.10
C VAL A 180 -3.31 13.92 4.57
N LEU A 181 -3.34 13.77 3.26
CA LEU A 181 -3.26 12.49 2.58
C LEU A 181 -1.94 12.38 1.81
N PRO A 182 -1.07 11.40 2.09
CA PRO A 182 0.09 11.13 1.26
C PRO A 182 -0.34 10.55 -0.10
N VAL A 183 0.24 11.07 -1.17
CA VAL A 183 -0.05 10.64 -2.54
C VAL A 183 1.24 10.37 -3.28
N PHE A 184 1.30 9.25 -3.98
CA PHE A 184 2.41 8.98 -4.89
C PHE A 184 2.18 9.68 -6.23
N VAL A 185 3.13 10.51 -6.62
CA VAL A 185 3.17 11.12 -7.95
C VAL A 185 4.10 10.30 -8.83
N THR A 186 3.54 9.52 -9.72
CA THR A 186 4.29 8.68 -10.65
C THR A 186 4.55 9.43 -11.95
N ARG A 187 5.64 9.08 -12.63
CA ARG A 187 6.06 9.70 -13.88
C ARG A 187 5.03 9.50 -15.01
N HIS A 188 4.32 8.38 -15.02
CA HIS A 188 3.35 8.05 -16.06
C HIS A 188 1.91 8.09 -15.53
N ARG A 189 1.01 8.72 -16.25
CA ARG A 189 -0.40 8.94 -15.84
C ARG A 189 -1.18 7.65 -15.57
N TRP A 190 -0.88 6.56 -16.27
CA TRP A 190 -1.53 5.26 -16.06
C TRP A 190 -1.15 4.58 -14.75
N GLU A 191 0.04 4.86 -14.22
CA GLU A 191 0.51 4.35 -12.92
C GLU A 191 -0.28 4.99 -11.76
N ASN A 192 -0.72 6.25 -11.91
CA ASN A 192 -1.57 6.93 -10.94
C ASN A 192 -2.90 6.22 -10.72
N LEU A 193 -3.45 5.59 -11.75
CA LEU A 193 -4.69 4.83 -11.67
C LEU A 193 -4.56 3.61 -10.75
N LEU A 194 -3.37 3.01 -10.68
CA LEU A 194 -3.10 1.82 -9.87
C LEU A 194 -2.85 2.15 -8.39
N HIS A 195 -2.30 3.34 -8.08
CA HIS A 195 -1.81 3.65 -6.74
C HIS A 195 -2.67 4.61 -5.92
N ASN A 196 -3.52 5.43 -6.54
CA ASN A 196 -4.20 6.52 -5.87
C ASN A 196 -5.73 6.36 -5.72
N GLN A 197 -6.29 5.20 -6.03
CA GLN A 197 -7.75 4.99 -5.97
C GLN A 197 -8.33 5.22 -4.57
N SER A 198 -7.69 4.68 -3.53
CA SER A 198 -8.13 4.84 -2.15
C SER A 198 -8.10 6.30 -1.69
N THR A 199 -7.10 7.07 -2.12
CA THR A 199 -6.98 8.50 -1.79
C THR A 199 -8.08 9.32 -2.45
N ILE A 200 -8.45 9.00 -3.70
CA ILE A 200 -9.52 9.69 -4.43
C ILE A 200 -10.86 9.43 -3.74
N LEU A 201 -11.15 8.16 -3.41
CA LEU A 201 -12.39 7.77 -2.72
C LEU A 201 -12.50 8.45 -1.36
N LEU A 202 -11.44 8.39 -0.55
CA LEU A 202 -11.41 8.99 0.77
C LEU A 202 -11.56 10.51 0.72
N ARG A 203 -10.86 11.18 -0.20
CA ARG A 203 -11.01 12.64 -0.40
C ARG A 203 -12.43 13.03 -0.76
N SER A 204 -13.10 12.25 -1.62
CA SER A 204 -14.48 12.47 -2.01
C SER A 204 -15.43 12.26 -0.84
N ALA A 205 -15.25 11.21 -0.05
CA ALA A 205 -16.06 10.91 1.10
C ALA A 205 -15.91 11.98 2.20
N LEU A 206 -14.69 12.38 2.54
CA LEU A 206 -14.44 13.44 3.52
C LEU A 206 -15.08 14.77 3.10
N ARG A 207 -14.99 15.15 1.84
CA ARG A 207 -15.64 16.36 1.32
C ARG A 207 -17.15 16.27 1.36
N ALA A 208 -17.74 15.13 1.01
CA ALA A 208 -19.18 14.90 1.09
C ALA A 208 -19.73 15.02 2.51
N GLN A 209 -18.92 14.72 3.51
CA GLN A 209 -19.25 14.83 4.94
C GLN A 209 -18.99 16.23 5.52
N GLY A 210 -18.47 17.16 4.72
CA GLY A 210 -18.30 18.55 5.14
C GLY A 210 -16.92 18.91 5.67
N THR A 211 -15.93 18.00 5.65
CA THR A 211 -14.54 18.32 5.98
C THR A 211 -14.01 19.39 5.04
N ARG A 212 -13.65 20.57 5.58
CA ARG A 212 -13.38 21.76 4.78
C ARG A 212 -12.01 21.73 4.12
N VAL A 213 -11.01 21.17 4.80
CA VAL A 213 -9.64 21.18 4.30
C VAL A 213 -9.10 19.74 4.20
N VAL A 214 -9.08 19.22 2.97
CA VAL A 214 -8.41 17.98 2.64
C VAL A 214 -7.28 18.28 1.67
N THR A 215 -6.06 18.17 2.12
CA THR A 215 -4.86 18.42 1.32
C THR A 215 -4.12 17.11 1.00
N THR A 216 -3.32 17.15 -0.05
CA THR A 216 -2.50 16.01 -0.47
C THR A 216 -1.04 16.42 -0.53
N VAL A 217 -0.16 15.58 0.01
CA VAL A 217 1.28 15.76 -0.09
C VAL A 217 1.81 14.74 -1.08
N GLY A 218 2.31 15.25 -2.22
CA GLY A 218 2.84 14.44 -3.30
C GLY A 218 4.28 14.01 -3.04
N PHE A 219 4.55 12.70 -3.16
CA PHE A 219 5.90 12.17 -3.20
C PHE A 219 6.20 11.70 -4.63
N TYR A 220 7.24 12.26 -5.24
CA TYR A 220 7.64 11.94 -6.62
C TYR A 220 8.52 10.69 -6.62
N LEU A 221 8.13 9.69 -7.44
CA LEU A 221 8.81 8.39 -7.60
C LEU A 221 9.88 8.40 -8.68
#